data_df1551e22628a38df882ef4f264f8199
#
_entry.id   df1551e22628a38df882ef4f264f8199
#
_cell.length_a   1.000
_cell.length_b   1.000
_cell.length_c   1.000
_cell.angle_alpha   90.00
_cell.angle_beta   90.00
_cell.angle_gamma   90.00
#
_symmetry.space_group_name_H-M   'P 1'
#
loop_
_entity.id
_entity.type
_entity.pdbx_description
1 polymer ?
#
loop_
_entity_poly.entity_id
_entity_poly.type
_entity_poly.pdbx_seq_one_letter_code
_entity_poly.pdbx_strand_id
1 'polypeptide(L)'
;MSIDKDVRERRAIFLFYRDYEADKFVKYDRYLKRILRPIYNKLHSKQKKTGFRVSFEALARSLADIGYKVYVNDYSSAEKYSSYPVGVVGFPMVLQDWPLKNPSLLGPSLYDHPGLCPDLFANPAFKKYLVLGDWTYDMFGPLYGWQRCVKWFAGIDTSDWADTSTMPKDVDFLIYDKIRWDRHVLVPRLLQPITALLEQKGYSYNLIRYKMHDHETYKSALRSAKSMIFLCEHETQGIAYQEALASGLPVYAWDAGFWADPLWKAFSTDLIAASSVPFFSDACGMRFKDFGDFSRGIDQFVGRVDAFRPRDFVREKLSLQQSAAIYAEAYFSLAAADESARRDT
;
A
#
# COMPACT_ATOMS: atom_id res chain seq x y z
N MET A 1 30.83 0.70 -13.17
CA MET A 1 30.17 1.94 -13.65
C MET A 1 30.16 2.90 -12.48
N SER A 2 30.60 4.15 -12.64
CA SER A 2 30.66 5.05 -11.48
C SER A 2 29.31 5.75 -11.26
N ILE A 3 28.96 6.05 -10.03
CA ILE A 3 27.76 6.79 -9.64
C ILE A 3 27.67 8.14 -10.38
N ASP A 4 28.80 8.79 -10.68
CA ASP A 4 28.85 10.03 -11.43
C ASP A 4 28.27 9.89 -12.85
N LYS A 5 28.42 8.72 -13.47
CA LYS A 5 27.82 8.42 -14.78
C LYS A 5 26.31 8.24 -14.64
N ASP A 6 25.86 7.47 -13.65
CA ASP A 6 24.44 7.18 -13.44
C ASP A 6 23.65 8.47 -13.08
N VAL A 7 24.26 9.40 -12.33
CA VAL A 7 23.68 10.71 -12.05
C VAL A 7 23.61 11.59 -13.29
N ARG A 8 24.69 11.68 -14.08
CA ARG A 8 24.72 12.49 -15.32
C ARG A 8 23.72 11.98 -16.37
N GLU A 9 23.55 10.65 -16.48
CA GLU A 9 22.61 10.04 -17.40
C GLU A 9 21.17 9.99 -16.86
N ARG A 10 20.90 10.56 -15.69
CA ARG A 10 19.61 10.50 -14.97
C ARG A 10 19.11 9.05 -14.76
N ARG A 11 20.03 8.14 -14.46
CA ARG A 11 19.77 6.73 -14.18
C ARG A 11 19.86 6.38 -12.69
N ALA A 12 20.39 7.27 -11.86
CA ALA A 12 20.45 7.08 -10.42
C ALA A 12 19.10 7.42 -9.77
N ILE A 13 18.65 6.60 -8.82
CA ILE A 13 17.55 6.92 -7.90
C ILE A 13 18.05 6.68 -6.49
N PHE A 14 18.11 7.73 -5.68
CA PHE A 14 18.43 7.66 -4.26
C PHE A 14 17.15 7.44 -3.48
N LEU A 15 17.01 6.30 -2.79
CA LEU A 15 15.88 5.97 -1.95
C LEU A 15 16.29 5.88 -0.49
N PHE A 16 15.54 6.54 0.38
CA PHE A 16 15.74 6.52 1.82
C PHE A 16 14.57 5.86 2.52
N TYR A 17 14.88 4.87 3.33
CA TYR A 17 13.92 4.09 4.09
C TYR A 17 14.48 3.74 5.46
N ARG A 18 13.64 3.78 6.47
CA ARG A 18 13.96 3.33 7.82
C ARG A 18 12.83 2.47 8.37
N ASP A 19 13.19 1.29 8.89
CA ASP A 19 12.21 0.43 9.58
C ASP A 19 11.66 1.10 10.83
N TYR A 20 10.41 0.79 11.17
CA TYR A 20 9.82 1.25 12.42
C TYR A 20 10.54 0.60 13.61
N GLU A 21 11.11 1.42 14.46
CA GLU A 21 11.79 1.02 15.70
C GLU A 21 11.21 1.83 16.85
N ALA A 22 10.42 1.15 17.71
CA ALA A 22 9.92 1.74 18.96
C ALA A 22 10.76 1.26 20.16
N ASP A 23 10.99 2.16 21.10
CA ASP A 23 11.50 1.79 22.42
C ASP A 23 10.43 0.93 23.11
N LYS A 24 10.79 -0.28 23.55
CA LYS A 24 9.84 -1.26 24.09
C LYS A 24 10.00 -1.49 25.59
N PHE A 25 11.24 -1.48 26.09
CA PHE A 25 11.56 -1.81 27.47
C PHE A 25 12.19 -0.64 28.24
N VAL A 26 13.12 0.11 27.61
CA VAL A 26 13.81 1.25 28.22
C VAL A 26 14.02 2.33 27.15
N LYS A 27 14.02 3.61 27.56
CA LYS A 27 14.34 4.76 26.70
C LYS A 27 15.70 4.52 26.01
N TYR A 28 15.73 4.60 24.67
CA TYR A 28 16.87 4.31 23.79
C TYR A 28 17.22 2.82 23.58
N ASP A 29 16.44 1.86 24.04
CA ASP A 29 16.69 0.43 23.77
C ASP A 29 16.63 0.08 22.27
N ARG A 30 16.02 0.96 21.46
CA ARG A 30 16.00 0.89 19.99
C ARG A 30 17.40 0.80 19.38
N TYR A 31 18.39 1.48 19.94
CA TYR A 31 19.78 1.43 19.43
C TYR A 31 20.44 0.07 19.69
N LEU A 32 20.24 -0.49 20.88
CA LEU A 32 20.71 -1.83 21.21
C LEU A 32 20.00 -2.91 20.36
N LYS A 33 18.71 -2.78 20.17
CA LYS A 33 17.93 -3.66 19.28
C LYS A 33 18.42 -3.61 17.84
N ARG A 34 18.81 -2.45 17.34
CA ARG A 34 19.35 -2.29 15.98
C ARG A 34 20.62 -3.12 15.77
N ILE A 35 21.48 -3.21 16.80
CA ILE A 35 22.72 -4.00 16.76
C ILE A 35 22.41 -5.49 16.92
N LEU A 36 21.50 -5.85 17.82
CA LEU A 36 21.20 -7.26 18.17
C LEU A 36 20.19 -7.92 17.22
N ARG A 37 19.34 -7.14 16.54
CA ARG A 37 18.28 -7.64 15.66
C ARG A 37 18.76 -8.52 14.50
N PRO A 38 19.88 -8.21 13.80
CA PRO A 38 20.41 -9.09 12.76
C PRO A 38 20.80 -10.46 13.31
N ILE A 39 21.37 -10.49 14.53
CA ILE A 39 21.80 -11.74 15.20
C ILE A 39 20.58 -12.52 15.67
N TYR A 40 19.62 -11.86 16.31
CA TYR A 40 18.35 -12.46 16.76
C TYR A 40 17.53 -13.01 15.59
N ASN A 41 17.41 -12.26 14.49
CA ASN A 41 16.66 -12.68 13.31
C ASN A 41 17.32 -13.88 12.60
N LYS A 42 18.66 -13.97 12.64
CA LYS A 42 19.40 -15.12 12.10
C LYS A 42 19.16 -16.40 12.90
N LEU A 43 18.91 -16.26 14.22
CA LEU A 43 18.64 -17.38 15.13
C LEU A 43 17.15 -17.81 15.16
N HIS A 44 16.24 -16.91 14.83
CA HIS A 44 14.79 -17.13 14.96
C HIS A 44 14.08 -16.86 13.64
N SER A 45 14.19 -17.68 12.65
CA SER A 45 13.63 -17.68 11.26
C SER A 45 12.27 -16.97 10.99
N LYS A 46 11.84 -16.04 11.82
CA LYS A 46 10.57 -15.30 11.73
C LYS A 46 10.80 -13.82 11.47
N GLN A 47 11.33 -13.49 10.28
CA GLN A 47 11.20 -12.10 9.79
C GLN A 47 9.76 -11.88 9.30
N LYS A 48 8.91 -11.33 10.14
CA LYS A 48 7.67 -10.68 9.66
C LYS A 48 8.08 -9.37 8.98
N LYS A 49 8.26 -9.39 7.65
CA LYS A 49 8.40 -8.16 6.87
C LYS A 49 7.11 -7.35 7.04
N THR A 50 7.24 -6.06 7.37
CA THR A 50 6.08 -5.16 7.37
C THR A 50 5.62 -4.92 5.93
N GLY A 51 4.34 -4.60 5.72
CA GLY A 51 3.82 -4.22 4.39
C GLY A 51 4.61 -3.06 3.76
N PHE A 52 5.05 -2.10 4.57
CA PHE A 52 5.90 -0.98 4.13
C PHE A 52 7.25 -1.44 3.57
N ARG A 53 7.89 -2.40 4.23
CA ARG A 53 9.15 -2.95 3.75
C ARG A 53 8.97 -3.73 2.46
N VAL A 54 7.92 -4.53 2.35
CA VAL A 54 7.59 -5.26 1.13
C VAL A 54 7.36 -4.29 -0.02
N SER A 55 6.57 -3.22 0.18
CA SER A 55 6.32 -2.19 -0.82
C SER A 55 7.59 -1.44 -1.22
N PHE A 56 8.47 -1.13 -0.26
CA PHE A 56 9.76 -0.49 -0.55
C PHE A 56 10.69 -1.40 -1.38
N GLU A 57 10.82 -2.67 -1.01
CA GLU A 57 11.63 -3.64 -1.75
C GLU A 57 11.07 -3.88 -3.16
N ALA A 58 9.74 -3.93 -3.31
CA ALA A 58 9.07 -4.03 -4.61
C ALA A 58 9.34 -2.80 -5.48
N LEU A 59 9.26 -1.59 -4.92
CA LEU A 59 9.58 -0.34 -5.61
C LEU A 59 11.05 -0.33 -6.08
N ALA A 60 11.99 -0.63 -5.18
CA ALA A 60 13.41 -0.63 -5.52
C ALA A 60 13.73 -1.64 -6.63
N ARG A 61 13.14 -2.84 -6.58
CA ARG A 61 13.27 -3.86 -7.62
C ARG A 61 12.67 -3.39 -8.95
N SER A 62 11.44 -2.90 -8.93
CA SER A 62 10.76 -2.48 -10.17
C SER A 62 11.43 -1.30 -10.85
N LEU A 63 12.02 -0.38 -10.10
CA LEU A 63 12.86 0.70 -10.65
C LEU A 63 14.12 0.14 -11.31
N ALA A 64 14.76 -0.85 -10.69
CA ALA A 64 15.91 -1.53 -11.29
C ALA A 64 15.53 -2.29 -12.57
N ASP A 65 14.38 -2.96 -12.59
CA ASP A 65 13.86 -3.71 -13.74
C ASP A 65 13.59 -2.82 -14.97
N ILE A 66 13.20 -1.54 -14.74
CA ILE A 66 13.03 -0.54 -15.82
C ILE A 66 14.31 0.26 -16.13
N GLY A 67 15.45 -0.16 -15.58
CA GLY A 67 16.79 0.32 -15.97
C GLY A 67 17.42 1.39 -15.09
N TYR A 68 16.82 1.73 -13.94
CA TYR A 68 17.44 2.64 -12.99
C TYR A 68 18.42 1.94 -12.05
N LYS A 69 19.43 2.67 -11.60
CA LYS A 69 20.34 2.28 -10.51
C LYS A 69 19.79 2.84 -9.19
N VAL A 70 19.36 1.95 -8.32
CA VAL A 70 18.79 2.33 -7.02
C VAL A 70 19.88 2.31 -5.95
N TYR A 71 20.08 3.45 -5.30
CA TYR A 71 21.01 3.66 -4.18
C TYR A 71 20.20 3.83 -2.89
N VAL A 72 20.26 2.83 -2.03
CA VAL A 72 19.45 2.78 -0.80
C VAL A 72 20.26 3.32 0.38
N ASN A 73 19.73 4.38 1.03
CA ASN A 73 20.33 5.00 2.22
C ASN A 73 21.78 5.48 2.00
N ASP A 74 22.14 5.85 0.78
CA ASP A 74 23.45 6.42 0.45
C ASP A 74 23.45 7.93 0.64
N TYR A 75 23.53 8.37 1.90
CA TYR A 75 23.54 9.77 2.29
C TYR A 75 24.74 10.53 1.71
N SER A 76 25.92 9.91 1.70
CA SER A 76 27.15 10.56 1.24
C SER A 76 27.10 10.92 -0.23
N SER A 77 26.61 10.01 -1.06
CA SER A 77 26.43 10.27 -2.49
C SER A 77 25.30 11.27 -2.75
N ALA A 78 24.19 11.18 -2.04
CA ALA A 78 23.10 12.16 -2.17
C ALA A 78 23.54 13.57 -1.79
N GLU A 79 24.32 13.75 -0.71
CA GLU A 79 24.89 15.03 -0.29
C GLU A 79 25.86 15.62 -1.33
N LYS A 80 26.73 14.77 -1.92
CA LYS A 80 27.63 15.16 -3.01
C LYS A 80 26.86 15.74 -4.21
N TYR A 81 25.67 15.21 -4.51
CA TYR A 81 24.80 15.67 -5.60
C TYR A 81 23.56 16.41 -5.07
N SER A 82 23.77 17.46 -4.30
CA SER A 82 22.72 18.17 -3.53
C SER A 82 21.57 18.75 -4.37
N SER A 83 21.77 18.99 -5.67
CA SER A 83 20.71 19.39 -6.61
C SER A 83 19.95 18.21 -7.24
N TYR A 84 20.43 16.99 -7.04
CA TYR A 84 19.80 15.80 -7.58
C TYR A 84 18.66 15.33 -6.66
N PRO A 85 17.50 14.85 -7.20
CA PRO A 85 16.39 14.48 -6.35
C PRO A 85 16.70 13.26 -5.45
N VAL A 86 15.91 13.13 -4.38
CA VAL A 86 15.90 11.97 -3.50
C VAL A 86 14.46 11.54 -3.20
N GLY A 87 14.25 10.23 -2.99
CA GLY A 87 12.98 9.67 -2.56
C GLY A 87 13.03 9.22 -1.10
N VAL A 88 12.00 9.55 -0.34
CA VAL A 88 11.88 9.20 1.08
C VAL A 88 10.61 8.39 1.29
N VAL A 89 10.74 7.14 1.69
CA VAL A 89 9.63 6.16 1.75
C VAL A 89 9.49 5.59 3.16
N GLY A 90 8.28 5.29 3.60
CA GLY A 90 7.99 4.57 4.82
C GLY A 90 7.56 5.45 5.98
N PHE A 91 8.05 5.16 7.19
CA PHE A 91 7.59 5.81 8.42
C PHE A 91 8.20 7.20 8.67
N PRO A 92 7.52 8.10 9.41
CA PRO A 92 8.00 9.46 9.70
C PRO A 92 9.39 9.53 10.32
N MET A 93 9.81 8.49 11.04
CA MET A 93 11.13 8.45 11.67
C MET A 93 12.30 8.45 10.67
N VAL A 94 12.06 8.23 9.39
CA VAL A 94 13.08 8.41 8.34
C VAL A 94 13.46 9.88 8.20
N LEU A 95 12.54 10.80 8.50
CA LEU A 95 12.75 12.25 8.47
C LEU A 95 13.36 12.80 9.78
N GLN A 96 13.50 11.98 10.82
CA GLN A 96 14.12 12.42 12.06
C GLN A 96 15.59 12.76 11.82
N ASP A 97 15.99 14.00 12.16
CA ASP A 97 17.33 14.54 11.92
C ASP A 97 17.73 14.49 10.43
N TRP A 98 16.78 14.76 9.52
CA TRP A 98 16.98 14.70 8.08
C TRP A 98 18.08 15.68 7.62
N PRO A 99 19.23 15.19 7.10
CA PRO A 99 20.39 16.03 6.85
C PRO A 99 20.43 16.62 5.44
N LEU A 100 19.68 16.04 4.49
CA LEU A 100 19.83 16.35 3.07
C LEU A 100 19.02 17.58 2.66
N LYS A 101 19.61 18.38 1.76
CA LYS A 101 18.97 19.55 1.13
C LYS A 101 18.46 19.27 -0.29
N ASN A 102 18.57 18.04 -0.74
CA ASN A 102 18.14 17.59 -2.06
C ASN A 102 16.63 17.78 -2.25
N PRO A 103 16.16 18.16 -3.46
CA PRO A 103 14.74 18.13 -3.78
C PRO A 103 14.14 16.74 -3.47
N SER A 104 13.15 16.66 -2.58
CA SER A 104 12.70 15.41 -2.03
C SER A 104 11.28 15.06 -2.48
N LEU A 105 11.10 13.82 -2.98
CA LEU A 105 9.82 13.15 -3.16
C LEU A 105 9.53 12.35 -1.90
N LEU A 106 8.48 12.70 -1.18
CA LEU A 106 8.11 12.10 0.10
C LEU A 106 6.99 11.08 -0.03
N GLY A 107 6.97 10.09 0.84
CA GLY A 107 5.89 9.09 0.90
C GLY A 107 6.07 7.92 -0.08
N PRO A 108 5.07 7.04 -0.14
CA PRO A 108 3.80 7.14 0.60
C PRO A 108 3.94 6.82 2.08
N SER A 109 2.84 7.03 2.80
CA SER A 109 2.62 6.49 4.16
C SER A 109 3.52 7.05 5.26
N LEU A 110 4.13 8.22 5.06
CA LEU A 110 4.81 8.91 6.14
C LEU A 110 3.83 9.33 7.25
N TYR A 111 2.62 9.76 6.86
CA TYR A 111 1.56 10.17 7.79
C TYR A 111 0.23 9.59 7.35
N ASP A 112 -0.61 9.20 8.31
CA ASP A 112 -1.97 8.69 8.06
C ASP A 112 -2.96 9.82 7.74
N HIS A 113 -2.67 11.05 8.20
CA HIS A 113 -3.44 12.27 7.91
C HIS A 113 -2.49 13.46 7.80
N PRO A 114 -2.71 14.41 6.87
CA PRO A 114 -1.82 15.58 6.70
C PRO A 114 -1.77 16.48 7.94
N GLY A 115 -2.80 16.51 8.76
CA GLY A 115 -2.82 17.24 10.04
C GLY A 115 -1.85 16.72 11.10
N LEU A 116 -1.24 15.54 10.92
CA LEU A 116 -0.16 15.04 11.79
C LEU A 116 1.16 15.78 11.56
N CYS A 117 1.34 16.40 10.40
CA CYS A 117 2.49 17.24 10.07
C CYS A 117 2.06 18.35 9.09
N PRO A 118 1.28 19.35 9.56
CA PRO A 118 0.75 20.40 8.69
C PRO A 118 1.86 21.23 8.04
N ASP A 119 3.00 21.38 8.72
CA ASP A 119 4.14 22.18 8.28
C ASP A 119 5.19 21.37 7.49
N LEU A 120 4.83 20.19 6.96
CA LEU A 120 5.77 19.32 6.25
C LEU A 120 6.55 20.07 5.16
N PHE A 121 5.87 20.92 4.42
CA PHE A 121 6.45 21.71 3.32
C PHE A 121 7.07 23.05 3.75
N ALA A 122 7.19 23.32 5.05
CA ALA A 122 8.03 24.42 5.55
C ALA A 122 9.53 24.16 5.26
N ASN A 123 9.93 22.88 5.16
CA ASN A 123 11.26 22.53 4.64
C ASN A 123 11.27 22.71 3.11
N PRO A 124 12.09 23.67 2.57
CA PRO A 124 12.10 23.97 1.14
C PRO A 124 12.65 22.82 0.27
N ALA A 125 13.33 21.83 0.85
CA ALA A 125 13.79 20.65 0.15
C ALA A 125 12.63 19.69 -0.17
N PHE A 126 11.54 19.68 0.60
CA PHE A 126 10.39 18.81 0.39
C PHE A 126 9.50 19.39 -0.71
N LYS A 127 9.36 18.68 -1.83
CA LYS A 127 8.73 19.22 -3.03
C LYS A 127 7.38 18.56 -3.34
N LYS A 128 7.31 17.23 -3.22
CA LYS A 128 6.12 16.47 -3.54
C LYS A 128 5.87 15.35 -2.51
N TYR A 129 4.61 14.92 -2.40
CA TYR A 129 4.16 13.86 -1.52
C TYR A 129 3.36 12.82 -2.31
N LEU A 130 3.74 11.55 -2.19
CA LEU A 130 3.01 10.44 -2.79
C LEU A 130 1.82 10.06 -1.91
N VAL A 131 0.65 9.95 -2.51
CA VAL A 131 -0.60 9.49 -1.90
C VAL A 131 -1.12 8.23 -2.59
N LEU A 132 -1.77 7.35 -1.84
CA LEU A 132 -2.24 6.06 -2.31
C LEU A 132 -3.72 6.13 -2.71
N GLY A 133 -3.98 6.43 -3.98
CA GLY A 133 -5.33 6.46 -4.54
C GLY A 133 -6.09 7.78 -4.35
N ASP A 134 -7.35 7.78 -4.78
CA ASP A 134 -8.17 8.99 -4.90
C ASP A 134 -8.56 9.56 -3.54
N TRP A 135 -9.11 8.76 -2.63
CA TRP A 135 -9.58 9.27 -1.35
C TRP A 135 -8.45 9.84 -0.47
N THR A 136 -7.24 9.28 -0.55
CA THR A 136 -6.07 9.86 0.14
C THR A 136 -5.60 11.14 -0.54
N TYR A 137 -5.70 11.23 -1.87
CA TYR A 137 -5.43 12.47 -2.60
C TYR A 137 -6.38 13.58 -2.18
N ASP A 138 -7.67 13.28 -2.06
CA ASP A 138 -8.70 14.22 -1.62
C ASP A 138 -8.52 14.65 -0.15
N MET A 139 -7.99 13.78 0.69
CA MET A 139 -7.68 14.09 2.08
C MET A 139 -6.41 14.95 2.24
N PHE A 140 -5.36 14.67 1.48
CA PHE A 140 -4.08 15.38 1.60
C PHE A 140 -4.02 16.69 0.81
N GLY A 141 -4.68 16.74 -0.35
CA GLY A 141 -4.63 17.87 -1.28
C GLY A 141 -4.96 19.24 -0.68
N PRO A 142 -6.03 19.38 0.14
CA PRO A 142 -6.39 20.67 0.75
C PRO A 142 -5.31 21.28 1.65
N LEU A 143 -4.56 20.45 2.39
CA LEU A 143 -3.55 20.95 3.34
C LEU A 143 -2.16 21.02 2.74
N TYR A 144 -1.75 20.01 1.96
CA TYR A 144 -0.41 19.97 1.36
C TYR A 144 -0.31 20.72 0.03
N GLY A 145 -1.46 21.00 -0.61
CA GLY A 145 -1.55 21.56 -1.96
C GLY A 145 -1.66 20.46 -3.01
N TRP A 146 -2.69 20.55 -3.86
CA TRP A 146 -3.02 19.57 -4.89
C TRP A 146 -1.85 19.29 -5.85
N GLN A 147 -1.11 20.33 -6.24
CA GLN A 147 0.03 20.22 -7.13
C GLN A 147 1.26 19.52 -6.51
N ARG A 148 1.30 19.40 -5.18
CA ARG A 148 2.35 18.68 -4.46
C ARG A 148 2.01 17.22 -4.23
N CYS A 149 0.72 16.87 -4.24
CA CYS A 149 0.27 15.51 -4.07
C CYS A 149 0.34 14.76 -5.41
N VAL A 150 0.96 13.59 -5.42
CA VAL A 150 1.07 12.72 -6.60
C VAL A 150 0.44 11.39 -6.26
N LYS A 151 -0.57 10.98 -7.03
CA LYS A 151 -1.17 9.63 -6.90
C LYS A 151 -0.17 8.57 -7.33
N TRP A 152 0.04 7.61 -6.46
CA TRP A 152 0.94 6.50 -6.70
C TRP A 152 0.38 5.22 -6.05
N PHE A 153 0.86 4.07 -6.44
CA PHE A 153 0.55 2.78 -5.84
C PHE A 153 1.80 1.90 -5.79
N ALA A 154 1.90 1.01 -4.80
CA ALA A 154 2.87 -0.07 -4.81
C ALA A 154 2.43 -1.13 -5.82
N GLY A 155 3.26 -1.38 -6.82
CA GLY A 155 2.96 -2.36 -7.87
C GLY A 155 2.80 -3.78 -7.32
N ILE A 156 1.96 -4.56 -7.95
CA ILE A 156 1.72 -5.96 -7.61
C ILE A 156 2.52 -6.86 -8.56
N ASP A 157 3.31 -7.75 -7.97
CA ASP A 157 4.08 -8.74 -8.74
C ASP A 157 3.21 -9.93 -9.13
N THR A 158 2.71 -9.91 -10.37
CA THR A 158 1.88 -11.01 -10.89
C THR A 158 2.67 -12.30 -11.16
N SER A 159 4.00 -12.32 -11.02
CA SER A 159 4.79 -13.55 -11.05
C SER A 159 4.82 -14.27 -9.71
N ASP A 160 4.81 -13.50 -8.60
CA ASP A 160 4.66 -14.05 -7.25
C ASP A 160 3.24 -14.56 -6.97
N TRP A 161 2.25 -13.96 -7.62
CA TRP A 161 0.82 -14.28 -7.51
C TRP A 161 0.35 -14.96 -8.80
N ALA A 162 0.58 -16.27 -8.87
CA ALA A 162 0.21 -17.08 -10.05
C ALA A 162 -1.30 -17.06 -10.27
N ASP A 163 -1.70 -17.10 -11.54
CA ASP A 163 -3.11 -17.26 -11.92
C ASP A 163 -3.65 -18.61 -11.46
N THR A 164 -4.66 -18.58 -10.66
CA THR A 164 -5.31 -19.78 -10.12
C THR A 164 -6.73 -19.95 -10.65
N SER A 165 -7.18 -19.10 -11.58
CA SER A 165 -8.57 -19.11 -12.09
C SER A 165 -8.97 -20.42 -12.76
N THR A 166 -8.02 -21.12 -13.40
CA THR A 166 -8.24 -22.39 -14.08
C THR A 166 -7.95 -23.61 -13.22
N MET A 167 -7.52 -23.41 -11.96
CA MET A 167 -7.24 -24.53 -11.04
C MET A 167 -8.52 -25.05 -10.40
N PRO A 168 -8.59 -26.36 -10.04
CA PRO A 168 -9.67 -26.90 -9.22
C PRO A 168 -9.82 -26.08 -7.92
N LYS A 169 -11.07 -25.85 -7.51
CA LYS A 169 -11.41 -25.07 -6.33
C LYS A 169 -12.12 -25.91 -5.30
N ASP A 170 -11.69 -25.83 -4.05
CA ASP A 170 -12.25 -26.60 -2.94
C ASP A 170 -13.44 -25.89 -2.29
N VAL A 171 -13.44 -24.54 -2.31
CA VAL A 171 -14.48 -23.71 -1.69
C VAL A 171 -14.93 -22.57 -2.60
N ASP A 172 -16.17 -22.11 -2.37
CA ASP A 172 -16.75 -21.01 -3.15
C ASP A 172 -16.12 -19.67 -2.74
N PHE A 173 -15.86 -19.49 -1.44
CA PHE A 173 -15.35 -18.21 -0.92
C PHE A 173 -14.14 -18.37 0.00
N LEU A 174 -13.21 -17.43 -0.15
CA LEU A 174 -12.29 -17.06 0.91
C LEU A 174 -12.84 -15.82 1.61
N ILE A 175 -13.24 -15.92 2.87
CA ILE A 175 -13.57 -14.74 3.68
C ILE A 175 -12.28 -14.21 4.29
N TYR A 176 -11.88 -12.99 3.90
CA TYR A 176 -10.74 -12.31 4.49
C TYR A 176 -11.22 -11.28 5.51
N ASP A 177 -11.18 -11.66 6.79
CA ASP A 177 -11.59 -10.84 7.93
C ASP A 177 -10.48 -9.87 8.33
N LYS A 178 -10.59 -8.62 7.87
CA LYS A 178 -9.74 -7.51 8.27
C LYS A 178 -10.53 -6.42 9.01
N ILE A 179 -11.58 -6.81 9.72
CA ILE A 179 -12.30 -5.91 10.62
C ILE A 179 -11.34 -5.55 11.77
N ARG A 180 -10.95 -4.29 11.88
CA ARG A 180 -9.92 -3.80 12.82
C ARG A 180 -10.52 -3.09 14.02
N TRP A 181 -11.54 -2.27 13.79
CA TRP A 181 -12.18 -1.45 14.81
C TRP A 181 -13.58 -1.97 15.13
N ASP A 182 -14.10 -1.68 16.32
CA ASP A 182 -15.44 -2.03 16.76
C ASP A 182 -15.89 -3.46 16.48
N ARG A 183 -14.96 -4.42 16.56
CA ARG A 183 -15.21 -5.82 16.23
C ARG A 183 -16.38 -6.42 17.03
N HIS A 184 -16.56 -6.01 18.28
CA HIS A 184 -17.66 -6.48 19.14
C HIS A 184 -19.05 -6.08 18.60
N VAL A 185 -19.10 -5.06 17.74
CA VAL A 185 -20.32 -4.61 17.03
C VAL A 185 -20.36 -5.18 15.62
N LEU A 186 -19.24 -5.07 14.86
CA LEU A 186 -19.22 -5.39 13.43
C LEU A 186 -19.23 -6.90 13.16
N VAL A 187 -18.58 -7.71 13.99
CA VAL A 187 -18.62 -9.18 13.79
C VAL A 187 -20.07 -9.71 13.90
N PRO A 188 -20.88 -9.39 14.94
CA PRO A 188 -22.27 -9.79 14.99
C PRO A 188 -23.17 -9.21 13.89
N ARG A 189 -22.87 -8.02 13.40
CA ARG A 189 -23.71 -7.31 12.40
C ARG A 189 -23.35 -7.60 10.96
N LEU A 190 -22.14 -8.09 10.71
CA LEU A 190 -21.61 -8.25 9.35
C LEU A 190 -21.08 -9.68 9.13
N LEU A 191 -20.01 -10.09 9.83
CA LEU A 191 -19.36 -11.38 9.57
C LEU A 191 -20.28 -12.56 9.88
N GLN A 192 -20.89 -12.60 11.07
CA GLN A 192 -21.78 -13.73 11.46
C GLN A 192 -23.00 -13.89 10.55
N PRO A 193 -23.78 -12.84 10.21
CA PRO A 193 -24.90 -13.01 9.29
C PRO A 193 -24.44 -13.31 7.85
N ILE A 194 -23.26 -12.86 7.41
CA ILE A 194 -22.69 -13.30 6.12
C ILE A 194 -22.43 -14.80 6.13
N THR A 195 -21.73 -15.33 7.14
CA THR A 195 -21.45 -16.79 7.21
C THR A 195 -22.72 -17.61 7.30
N ALA A 196 -23.68 -17.19 8.13
CA ALA A 196 -24.97 -17.85 8.24
C ALA A 196 -25.75 -17.89 6.91
N LEU A 197 -25.75 -16.79 6.14
CA LEU A 197 -26.39 -16.76 4.83
C LEU A 197 -25.69 -17.66 3.81
N LEU A 198 -24.35 -17.71 3.82
CA LEU A 198 -23.60 -18.61 2.94
C LEU A 198 -23.94 -20.07 3.25
N GLU A 199 -23.97 -20.46 4.53
CA GLU A 199 -24.36 -21.80 4.98
C GLU A 199 -25.79 -22.12 4.57
N GLN A 200 -26.74 -21.20 4.77
CA GLN A 200 -28.12 -21.34 4.35
C GLN A 200 -28.27 -21.58 2.85
N LYS A 201 -27.42 -20.92 2.04
CA LYS A 201 -27.41 -21.05 0.57
C LYS A 201 -26.60 -22.26 0.08
N GLY A 202 -25.91 -22.97 0.98
CA GLY A 202 -25.09 -24.15 0.64
C GLY A 202 -23.71 -23.77 0.04
N TYR A 203 -23.25 -22.54 0.22
CA TYR A 203 -21.92 -22.13 -0.21
C TYR A 203 -20.85 -22.52 0.82
N SER A 204 -19.75 -23.06 0.32
CA SER A 204 -18.59 -23.41 1.11
C SER A 204 -17.63 -22.23 1.24
N TYR A 205 -16.96 -22.10 2.40
CA TYR A 205 -15.99 -21.04 2.59
C TYR A 205 -14.85 -21.44 3.54
N ASN A 206 -13.70 -20.79 3.33
CA ASN A 206 -12.61 -20.70 4.30
C ASN A 206 -12.57 -19.30 4.89
N LEU A 207 -12.19 -19.16 6.17
CA LEU A 207 -12.06 -17.87 6.84
C LEU A 207 -10.62 -17.66 7.30
N ILE A 208 -10.04 -16.54 6.88
CA ILE A 208 -8.71 -16.09 7.31
C ILE A 208 -8.85 -14.74 8.01
N ARG A 209 -8.26 -14.62 9.20
CA ARG A 209 -8.20 -13.36 9.92
C ARG A 209 -6.87 -12.65 9.70
N TYR A 210 -6.92 -11.35 9.43
CA TYR A 210 -5.74 -10.49 9.28
C TYR A 210 -4.79 -10.61 10.46
N LYS A 211 -3.49 -10.70 10.19
CA LYS A 211 -2.38 -10.93 11.15
C LYS A 211 -2.37 -12.30 11.83
N MET A 212 -3.32 -13.19 11.55
CA MET A 212 -3.40 -14.53 12.14
C MET A 212 -2.96 -15.64 11.17
N HIS A 213 -2.39 -15.28 10.03
CA HIS A 213 -1.88 -16.21 9.02
C HIS A 213 -0.51 -15.74 8.52
N ASP A 214 0.25 -16.64 7.95
CA ASP A 214 1.46 -16.33 7.18
C ASP A 214 1.17 -16.24 5.68
N HIS A 215 2.19 -15.90 4.91
CA HIS A 215 2.10 -15.70 3.47
C HIS A 215 1.74 -16.98 2.69
N GLU A 216 2.28 -18.13 3.10
CA GLU A 216 1.99 -19.41 2.43
C GLU A 216 0.58 -19.88 2.70
N THR A 217 0.08 -19.71 3.92
CA THR A 217 -1.32 -19.97 4.27
C THR A 217 -2.26 -19.13 3.42
N TYR A 218 -1.93 -17.85 3.22
CA TYR A 218 -2.73 -16.94 2.39
C TYR A 218 -2.72 -17.38 0.92
N LYS A 219 -1.54 -17.68 0.34
CA LYS A 219 -1.44 -18.20 -1.03
C LYS A 219 -2.22 -19.49 -1.23
N SER A 220 -2.15 -20.41 -0.27
CA SER A 220 -2.91 -21.66 -0.31
C SER A 220 -4.42 -21.42 -0.31
N ALA A 221 -4.89 -20.50 0.54
CA ALA A 221 -6.31 -20.16 0.60
C ALA A 221 -6.82 -19.50 -0.69
N LEU A 222 -6.02 -18.65 -1.34
CA LEU A 222 -6.34 -18.08 -2.65
C LEU A 222 -6.44 -19.13 -3.74
N ARG A 223 -5.57 -20.16 -3.71
CA ARG A 223 -5.61 -21.27 -4.69
C ARG A 223 -6.90 -22.08 -4.56
N SER A 224 -7.37 -22.32 -3.33
CA SER A 224 -8.51 -23.20 -3.06
C SER A 224 -9.88 -22.54 -3.27
N ALA A 225 -9.96 -21.19 -3.32
CA ALA A 225 -11.23 -20.48 -3.39
C ALA A 225 -11.57 -20.00 -4.82
N LYS A 226 -12.87 -19.96 -5.18
CA LYS A 226 -13.36 -19.37 -6.43
C LYS A 226 -13.34 -17.85 -6.42
N SER A 227 -13.61 -17.25 -5.25
CA SER A 227 -13.73 -15.81 -5.08
C SER A 227 -13.39 -15.40 -3.64
N MET A 228 -13.27 -14.09 -3.39
CA MET A 228 -13.01 -13.57 -2.05
C MET A 228 -14.14 -12.66 -1.57
N ILE A 229 -14.57 -12.84 -0.32
CA ILE A 229 -15.32 -11.83 0.43
C ILE A 229 -14.31 -11.06 1.28
N PHE A 230 -14.14 -9.76 0.99
CA PHE A 230 -13.16 -8.92 1.66
C PHE A 230 -13.85 -8.01 2.66
N LEU A 231 -13.61 -8.23 3.95
CA LEU A 231 -14.20 -7.48 5.06
C LEU A 231 -13.15 -6.57 5.69
N CYS A 232 -13.10 -5.33 5.23
CA CYS A 232 -12.21 -4.30 5.73
C CYS A 232 -12.92 -2.96 5.73
N GLU A 233 -12.72 -2.14 6.75
CA GLU A 233 -13.37 -0.83 6.85
C GLU A 233 -12.89 0.14 5.78
N HIS A 234 -11.58 0.23 5.63
CA HIS A 234 -10.92 1.06 4.61
C HIS A 234 -9.47 0.61 4.42
N GLU A 235 -8.90 0.94 3.27
CA GLU A 235 -7.49 0.71 2.92
C GLU A 235 -6.90 1.95 2.26
N THR A 236 -5.63 2.22 2.51
CA THR A 236 -4.90 3.20 1.71
C THR A 236 -4.58 2.64 0.33
N GLN A 237 -4.16 1.38 0.25
CA GLN A 237 -3.98 0.66 -1.01
C GLN A 237 -4.70 -0.70 -1.04
N GLY A 238 -4.56 -1.53 0.02
CA GLY A 238 -5.22 -2.83 0.11
C GLY A 238 -4.48 -3.95 -0.61
N ILE A 239 -3.19 -4.11 -0.34
CA ILE A 239 -2.33 -5.11 -0.99
C ILE A 239 -2.97 -6.51 -0.97
N ALA A 240 -3.59 -6.94 0.14
CA ALA A 240 -4.16 -8.28 0.25
C ALA A 240 -5.25 -8.56 -0.81
N TYR A 241 -6.23 -7.67 -0.99
CA TYR A 241 -7.23 -7.93 -2.03
C TYR A 241 -6.63 -7.80 -3.45
N GLN A 242 -5.63 -6.95 -3.65
CA GLN A 242 -4.95 -6.82 -4.95
C GLN A 242 -4.14 -8.07 -5.29
N GLU A 243 -3.57 -8.75 -4.29
CA GLU A 243 -2.93 -10.07 -4.44
C GLU A 243 -3.96 -11.15 -4.80
N ALA A 244 -5.18 -11.09 -4.24
CA ALA A 244 -6.27 -11.96 -4.66
C ALA A 244 -6.70 -11.69 -6.11
N LEU A 245 -6.86 -10.41 -6.50
CA LEU A 245 -7.13 -10.03 -7.90
C LEU A 245 -6.03 -10.52 -8.84
N ALA A 246 -4.75 -10.37 -8.45
CA ALA A 246 -3.60 -10.86 -9.21
C ALA A 246 -3.60 -12.38 -9.38
N SER A 247 -4.12 -13.11 -8.40
CA SER A 247 -4.30 -14.56 -8.45
C SER A 247 -5.54 -15.01 -9.26
N GLY A 248 -6.28 -14.07 -9.85
CA GLY A 248 -7.46 -14.34 -10.65
C GLY A 248 -8.76 -14.45 -9.86
N LEU A 249 -8.78 -14.13 -8.56
CA LEU A 249 -9.99 -14.20 -7.73
C LEU A 249 -10.80 -12.91 -7.81
N PRO A 250 -12.07 -12.94 -8.24
CA PRO A 250 -12.99 -11.82 -8.06
C PRO A 250 -13.26 -11.55 -6.60
N VAL A 251 -13.49 -10.27 -6.27
CA VAL A 251 -13.66 -9.82 -4.89
C VAL A 251 -15.04 -9.21 -4.68
N TYR A 252 -15.75 -9.68 -3.65
CA TYR A 252 -16.95 -9.04 -3.14
C TYR A 252 -16.57 -8.29 -1.86
N ALA A 253 -16.45 -6.97 -1.96
CA ALA A 253 -15.84 -6.15 -0.92
C ALA A 253 -16.87 -5.40 -0.08
N TRP A 254 -16.73 -5.47 1.24
CA TRP A 254 -17.42 -4.54 2.13
C TRP A 254 -16.74 -3.17 2.05
N ASP A 255 -17.46 -2.20 1.52
CA ASP A 255 -17.00 -0.81 1.33
C ASP A 255 -17.97 0.17 1.97
N ALA A 256 -17.77 0.44 3.26
CA ALA A 256 -18.64 1.32 4.04
C ALA A 256 -18.56 2.79 3.61
N GLY A 257 -17.49 3.19 2.92
CA GLY A 257 -17.35 4.51 2.32
C GLY A 257 -16.71 5.56 3.22
N PHE A 258 -16.17 5.21 4.39
CA PHE A 258 -15.56 6.17 5.30
C PHE A 258 -14.30 5.62 6.01
N TRP A 259 -13.46 6.54 6.48
CA TRP A 259 -12.28 6.23 7.28
C TRP A 259 -12.66 5.91 8.72
N ALA A 260 -12.61 4.63 9.09
CA ALA A 260 -13.09 4.11 10.37
C ALA A 260 -12.08 4.22 11.53
N ASP A 261 -10.79 4.51 11.25
CA ASP A 261 -9.79 4.71 12.31
C ASP A 261 -10.22 5.89 13.20
N PRO A 262 -10.37 5.70 14.52
CA PRO A 262 -10.77 6.78 15.43
C PRO A 262 -9.91 8.05 15.36
N LEU A 263 -8.72 7.96 14.78
CA LEU A 263 -7.81 9.09 14.57
C LEU A 263 -8.47 10.25 13.78
N TRP A 264 -9.43 9.96 12.88
CA TRP A 264 -10.11 10.99 12.10
C TRP A 264 -10.78 12.06 12.98
N LYS A 265 -11.23 11.69 14.19
CA LYS A 265 -11.90 12.58 15.16
C LYS A 265 -11.01 13.74 15.63
N ALA A 266 -9.70 13.60 15.51
CA ALA A 266 -8.76 14.68 15.83
C ALA A 266 -8.72 15.78 14.74
N PHE A 267 -9.26 15.51 13.55
CA PHE A 267 -9.13 16.38 12.39
C PHE A 267 -10.44 16.83 11.77
N SER A 268 -11.55 16.13 12.06
CA SER A 268 -12.87 16.43 11.49
C SER A 268 -13.98 16.13 12.48
N THR A 269 -15.08 16.86 12.37
CA THR A 269 -16.37 16.55 13.02
C THR A 269 -17.21 15.57 12.20
N ASP A 270 -16.97 15.53 10.88
CA ASP A 270 -17.68 14.68 9.94
C ASP A 270 -16.79 13.50 9.52
N LEU A 271 -17.42 12.39 9.09
CA LEU A 271 -16.72 11.24 8.58
C LEU A 271 -15.89 11.61 7.33
N ILE A 272 -14.64 11.18 7.32
CA ILE A 272 -13.77 11.34 6.15
C ILE A 272 -14.08 10.22 5.16
N ALA A 273 -14.37 10.57 3.92
CA ALA A 273 -14.60 9.60 2.85
C ALA A 273 -13.36 8.71 2.63
N ALA A 274 -13.57 7.40 2.49
CA ALA A 274 -12.53 6.43 2.22
C ALA A 274 -13.14 5.19 1.53
N SER A 275 -12.30 4.30 1.02
CA SER A 275 -12.72 3.03 0.44
C SER A 275 -11.91 1.87 1.01
N SER A 276 -12.52 0.71 1.15
CA SER A 276 -11.83 -0.54 1.46
C SER A 276 -11.07 -1.11 0.26
N VAL A 277 -11.47 -0.70 -0.94
CA VAL A 277 -10.89 -1.15 -2.22
C VAL A 277 -10.62 0.05 -3.14
N PRO A 278 -9.64 0.91 -2.81
CA PRO A 278 -9.40 2.18 -3.52
C PRO A 278 -9.00 2.01 -4.99
N PHE A 279 -8.44 0.85 -5.36
CA PHE A 279 -8.07 0.51 -6.73
C PHE A 279 -8.94 -0.66 -7.21
N PHE A 280 -10.15 -0.36 -7.65
CA PHE A 280 -11.16 -1.36 -7.97
C PHE A 280 -12.08 -0.89 -9.09
N SER A 281 -12.46 -1.81 -9.96
CA SER A 281 -13.41 -1.59 -11.05
C SER A 281 -14.39 -2.76 -11.15
N ASP A 282 -15.37 -2.65 -12.05
CA ASP A 282 -16.34 -3.71 -12.32
C ASP A 282 -15.71 -4.99 -12.89
N ALA A 283 -14.47 -4.92 -13.38
CA ALA A 283 -13.69 -6.11 -13.77
C ALA A 283 -13.18 -6.91 -12.57
N CYS A 284 -13.06 -6.28 -11.39
CA CYS A 284 -12.52 -6.89 -10.18
C CYS A 284 -13.56 -7.65 -9.36
N GLY A 285 -14.85 -7.32 -9.50
CA GLY A 285 -15.92 -7.86 -8.68
C GLY A 285 -17.00 -6.85 -8.34
N MET A 286 -17.54 -6.93 -7.12
CA MET A 286 -18.63 -6.06 -6.64
C MET A 286 -18.33 -5.51 -5.25
N ARG A 287 -19.06 -4.44 -4.85
CA ARG A 287 -19.01 -3.85 -3.51
C ARG A 287 -20.36 -3.96 -2.83
N PHE A 288 -20.36 -3.95 -1.51
CA PHE A 288 -21.56 -3.84 -0.68
C PHE A 288 -21.28 -2.95 0.54
N LYS A 289 -22.32 -2.28 1.07
CA LYS A 289 -22.19 -1.32 2.18
C LYS A 289 -22.47 -1.93 3.55
N ASP A 290 -23.39 -2.88 3.60
CA ASP A 290 -23.84 -3.55 4.83
C ASP A 290 -24.34 -4.97 4.52
N PHE A 291 -24.76 -5.72 5.54
CA PHE A 291 -25.27 -7.07 5.37
C PHE A 291 -26.51 -7.13 4.47
N GLY A 292 -27.42 -6.14 4.57
CA GLY A 292 -28.62 -6.08 3.71
C GLY A 292 -28.25 -5.96 2.23
N ASP A 293 -27.26 -5.13 1.93
CA ASP A 293 -26.75 -4.97 0.57
C ASP A 293 -26.00 -6.22 0.09
N PHE A 294 -25.18 -6.84 0.96
CA PHE A 294 -24.55 -8.12 0.70
C PHE A 294 -25.59 -9.21 0.33
N SER A 295 -26.64 -9.32 1.15
CA SER A 295 -27.70 -10.34 0.96
C SER A 295 -28.45 -10.18 -0.37
N ARG A 296 -28.67 -8.94 -0.82
CA ARG A 296 -29.31 -8.68 -2.12
C ARG A 296 -28.39 -8.94 -3.31
N GLY A 297 -27.09 -8.73 -3.13
CA GLY A 297 -26.11 -8.79 -4.23
C GLY A 297 -25.39 -10.13 -4.39
N ILE A 298 -25.44 -11.04 -3.42
CA ILE A 298 -24.61 -12.26 -3.43
C ILE A 298 -24.91 -13.17 -4.62
N ASP A 299 -26.18 -13.37 -4.97
CA ASP A 299 -26.56 -14.24 -6.10
C ASP A 299 -26.13 -13.63 -7.44
N GLN A 300 -26.22 -12.30 -7.58
CA GLN A 300 -25.70 -11.59 -8.73
C GLN A 300 -24.17 -11.72 -8.83
N PHE A 301 -23.47 -11.58 -7.71
CA PHE A 301 -22.00 -11.74 -7.68
C PHE A 301 -21.61 -13.15 -8.13
N VAL A 302 -22.21 -14.19 -7.53
CA VAL A 302 -21.93 -15.59 -7.86
C VAL A 302 -22.22 -15.88 -9.33
N GLY A 303 -23.35 -15.41 -9.87
CA GLY A 303 -23.70 -15.59 -11.28
C GLY A 303 -22.74 -14.90 -12.27
N ARG A 304 -21.86 -14.02 -11.78
CA ARG A 304 -20.89 -13.27 -12.60
C ARG A 304 -19.43 -13.63 -12.33
N VAL A 305 -19.13 -14.56 -11.43
CA VAL A 305 -17.75 -14.90 -11.02
C VAL A 305 -16.86 -15.18 -12.23
N ASP A 306 -17.33 -15.95 -13.21
CA ASP A 306 -16.57 -16.31 -14.41
C ASP A 306 -16.46 -15.15 -15.45
N ALA A 307 -17.26 -14.10 -15.29
CA ALA A 307 -17.23 -12.92 -16.17
C ALA A 307 -16.22 -11.86 -15.73
N PHE A 308 -15.83 -11.85 -14.47
CA PHE A 308 -14.83 -10.90 -13.98
C PHE A 308 -13.44 -11.18 -14.57
N ARG A 309 -12.62 -10.14 -14.66
CA ARG A 309 -11.24 -10.20 -15.19
C ARG A 309 -10.27 -9.50 -14.24
N PRO A 310 -10.20 -9.94 -12.97
CA PRO A 310 -9.44 -9.22 -11.94
C PRO A 310 -7.94 -9.21 -12.22
N ARG A 311 -7.37 -10.31 -12.73
CA ARG A 311 -5.94 -10.39 -13.06
C ARG A 311 -5.55 -9.44 -14.20
N ASP A 312 -6.39 -9.31 -15.22
CA ASP A 312 -6.13 -8.39 -16.32
C ASP A 312 -6.11 -6.95 -15.82
N PHE A 313 -7.06 -6.58 -14.94
CA PHE A 313 -7.05 -5.27 -14.29
C PHE A 313 -5.73 -5.00 -13.54
N VAL A 314 -5.22 -5.98 -12.76
CA VAL A 314 -3.95 -5.80 -12.04
C VAL A 314 -2.79 -5.62 -13.01
N ARG A 315 -2.70 -6.44 -14.06
CA ARG A 315 -1.64 -6.37 -15.08
C ARG A 315 -1.65 -5.04 -15.82
N GLU A 316 -2.83 -4.52 -16.13
CA GLU A 316 -2.99 -3.28 -16.88
C GLU A 316 -2.87 -2.01 -16.02
N LYS A 317 -3.28 -2.05 -14.73
CA LYS A 317 -3.45 -0.85 -13.91
C LYS A 317 -2.56 -0.81 -12.68
N LEU A 318 -2.08 -1.96 -12.18
CA LEU A 318 -1.36 -2.05 -10.91
C LEU A 318 -0.02 -2.80 -11.03
N SER A 319 0.55 -2.89 -12.24
CA SER A 319 1.81 -3.60 -12.47
C SER A 319 3.00 -2.90 -11.82
N LEU A 320 4.05 -3.67 -11.53
CA LEU A 320 5.34 -3.15 -11.03
C LEU A 320 5.92 -2.09 -11.98
N GLN A 321 5.83 -2.32 -13.30
CA GLN A 321 6.36 -1.41 -14.30
C GLN A 321 5.65 -0.05 -14.29
N GLN A 322 4.33 -0.03 -14.19
CA GLN A 322 3.58 1.22 -14.11
C GLN A 322 3.87 1.98 -12.81
N SER A 323 3.91 1.26 -11.68
CA SER A 323 4.29 1.82 -10.38
C SER A 323 5.66 2.50 -10.46
N ALA A 324 6.65 1.81 -11.02
CA ALA A 324 8.00 2.33 -11.20
C ALA A 324 8.05 3.54 -12.16
N ALA A 325 7.29 3.50 -13.26
CA ALA A 325 7.24 4.61 -14.23
C ALA A 325 6.67 5.88 -13.60
N ILE A 326 5.53 5.77 -12.88
CA ILE A 326 4.91 6.91 -12.17
C ILE A 326 5.87 7.47 -11.11
N TYR A 327 6.54 6.58 -10.36
CA TYR A 327 7.53 7.01 -9.37
C TYR A 327 8.69 7.77 -10.00
N ALA A 328 9.29 7.24 -11.05
CA ALA A 328 10.41 7.84 -11.75
C ALA A 328 10.04 9.21 -12.37
N GLU A 329 8.85 9.31 -12.98
CA GLU A 329 8.33 10.58 -13.50
C GLU A 329 8.21 11.64 -12.38
N ALA A 330 7.56 11.28 -11.27
CA ALA A 330 7.42 12.17 -10.12
C ALA A 330 8.79 12.59 -9.54
N TYR A 331 9.72 11.63 -9.43
CA TYR A 331 11.08 11.84 -8.92
C TYR A 331 11.88 12.81 -9.79
N PHE A 332 11.94 12.57 -11.11
CA PHE A 332 12.72 13.41 -12.01
C PHE A 332 12.08 14.76 -12.35
N SER A 333 10.76 14.90 -12.14
CA SER A 333 10.09 16.21 -12.25
C SER A 333 10.60 17.24 -11.24
N LEU A 334 11.20 16.79 -10.13
CA LEU A 334 11.77 17.69 -9.10
C LEU A 334 13.04 18.41 -9.60
N ALA A 335 13.84 17.75 -10.42
CA ALA A 335 15.06 18.36 -11.00
C ALA A 335 14.72 19.43 -12.05
N ALA A 336 13.67 19.25 -12.83
CA ALA A 336 13.27 20.20 -13.87
C ALA A 336 12.71 21.52 -13.27
N ALA A 337 12.01 21.43 -12.15
CA ALA A 337 11.46 22.61 -11.47
C ALA A 337 12.54 23.52 -10.88
N ASP A 338 13.67 22.96 -10.43
CA ASP A 338 14.80 23.72 -9.87
C ASP A 338 15.62 24.41 -10.97
N GLU A 339 15.72 23.84 -12.17
CA GLU A 339 16.40 24.45 -13.33
C GLU A 339 15.62 25.63 -13.91
N SER A 340 14.28 25.57 -13.92
CA SER A 340 13.45 26.69 -14.38
C SER A 340 13.48 27.85 -13.38
N ALA A 341 13.42 27.57 -12.09
CA ALA A 341 13.51 28.63 -11.06
C ALA A 341 14.84 29.36 -11.02
N ARG A 342 15.95 28.70 -11.47
CA ARG A 342 17.29 29.35 -11.57
C ARG A 342 17.51 30.16 -12.84
N ARG A 343 16.67 30.02 -13.86
CA ARG A 343 16.72 30.79 -15.10
C ARG A 343 15.91 32.08 -15.01
N ASP A 344 14.99 32.17 -14.08
CA ASP A 344 14.12 33.32 -13.83
C ASP A 344 14.64 34.26 -12.72
N THR A 345 15.80 33.94 -12.12
CA THR A 345 16.56 34.77 -11.18
C THR A 345 17.87 35.27 -11.81
#